data_b87c8dfbc9beae7ad52617f9f30f6088
#
_entry.id   b87c8dfbc9beae7ad52617f9f30f6088
#
_cell.length_a   1.000
_cell.length_b   1.000
_cell.length_c   1.000
_cell.angle_alpha   90.00
_cell.angle_beta   90.00
_cell.angle_gamma   90.00
#
_symmetry.space_group_name_H-M   'P 1'
#
loop_
_entity.id
_entity.type
_entity.pdbx_description
1 polymer ?
#
loop_
_entity_poly.entity_id
_entity_poly.type
_entity_poly.pdbx_seq_one_letter_code
_entity_poly.pdbx_strand_id
1 'polypeptide(L)'
;MDTKIVVLNQGYDQTFQAREQRLIETPAGHGELVISFSGRLESCYAMELCRAGGVRVRALTLDNPLLSRRELARARRYCLHHGLEQRVIKTEEMLFCDANQLPPGARDPLQLLDEARGRQADWAALPLLIPASLEEMQAYLGRFGPLPGHTLWPFAEQGMSHRDFRYGFHRRELDRWGKTSGGYLNRRFQDLSQIQGHQVQMIDMAEQLLADMGFDEAQVFFHPLGGEHGALARIRLPAHQRAHGFDRQQDIYRALKGMAFDHVTLDLAQPRRHEIKG
;
A
#
# COMPACT_ATOMS: atom_id res chain seq x y z
N MET A 1 13.87 -2.73 20.23
CA MET A 1 15.23 -2.65 19.65
C MET A 1 15.21 -1.52 18.66
N ASP A 2 15.89 -0.44 18.99
CA ASP A 2 16.01 0.72 18.10
C ASP A 2 16.78 0.32 16.85
N THR A 3 16.07 0.25 15.73
CA THR A 3 16.70 -0.01 14.44
C THR A 3 17.37 1.29 13.98
N LYS A 4 18.59 1.55 14.48
CA LYS A 4 19.40 2.65 13.93
C LYS A 4 19.68 2.35 12.46
N ILE A 5 19.23 3.23 11.57
CA ILE A 5 19.62 3.18 10.17
C ILE A 5 21.11 3.51 10.12
N VAL A 6 21.92 2.50 9.82
CA VAL A 6 23.33 2.72 9.54
C VAL A 6 23.45 3.19 8.10
N VAL A 7 23.86 4.43 7.89
CA VAL A 7 24.15 4.95 6.55
C VAL A 7 25.42 4.30 6.04
N LEU A 8 25.29 3.24 5.27
CA LEU A 8 26.42 2.50 4.69
C LEU A 8 27.05 3.20 3.48
N ASN A 9 26.36 4.19 2.91
CA ASN A 9 26.82 4.93 1.74
C ASN A 9 26.49 6.41 1.89
N GLN A 10 27.49 7.20 2.30
CA GLN A 10 27.34 8.65 2.47
C GLN A 10 26.93 9.39 1.19
N GLY A 11 27.43 8.96 0.03
CA GLY A 11 27.06 9.56 -1.25
C GLY A 11 25.59 9.35 -1.60
N TYR A 12 25.04 8.16 -1.30
CA TYR A 12 23.62 7.89 -1.47
C TYR A 12 22.78 8.78 -0.54
N ASP A 13 23.16 8.89 0.74
CA ASP A 13 22.41 9.70 1.70
C ASP A 13 22.39 11.18 1.33
N GLN A 14 23.51 11.74 0.91
CA GLN A 14 23.57 13.14 0.45
C GLN A 14 22.68 13.39 -0.77
N THR A 15 22.74 12.49 -1.76
CA THR A 15 21.90 12.59 -2.97
C THR A 15 20.41 12.44 -2.60
N PHE A 16 20.10 11.52 -1.68
CA PHE A 16 18.74 11.32 -1.19
C PHE A 16 18.22 12.57 -0.47
N GLN A 17 19.01 13.17 0.43
CA GLN A 17 18.63 14.39 1.14
C GLN A 17 18.35 15.56 0.21
N ALA A 18 19.17 15.74 -0.83
CA ALA A 18 18.96 16.79 -1.83
C ALA A 18 17.64 16.57 -2.60
N ARG A 19 17.29 15.32 -2.94
CA ARG A 19 15.99 14.98 -3.56
C ARG A 19 14.84 15.18 -2.60
N GLU A 20 14.99 14.75 -1.35
CA GLU A 20 13.98 14.92 -0.31
C GLU A 20 13.69 16.41 -0.07
N GLN A 21 14.70 17.27 -0.06
CA GLN A 21 14.51 18.71 0.09
C GLN A 21 13.66 19.29 -1.06
N ARG A 22 13.92 18.88 -2.29
CA ARG A 22 13.11 19.30 -3.46
C ARG A 22 11.67 18.79 -3.35
N LEU A 23 11.46 17.57 -2.80
CA LEU A 23 10.14 17.00 -2.57
C LEU A 23 9.35 17.77 -1.50
N ILE A 24 10.02 18.45 -0.59
CA ILE A 24 9.39 19.37 0.37
C ILE A 24 9.03 20.69 -0.31
N GLU A 25 9.94 21.23 -1.12
CA GLU A 25 9.79 22.54 -1.75
C GLU A 25 8.77 22.56 -2.90
N THR A 26 8.73 21.51 -3.72
CA THR A 26 7.85 21.45 -4.90
C THR A 26 6.36 21.53 -4.53
N PRO A 27 5.83 20.72 -3.60
CA PRO A 27 4.46 20.87 -3.14
C PRO A 27 4.18 22.18 -2.43
N ALA A 28 5.16 22.75 -1.74
CA ALA A 28 5.01 24.00 -1.00
C ALA A 28 4.56 25.18 -1.90
N GLY A 29 4.94 25.17 -3.16
CA GLY A 29 4.50 26.18 -4.16
C GLY A 29 3.00 26.22 -4.42
N HIS A 30 2.24 25.16 -4.05
CA HIS A 30 0.78 25.09 -4.26
C HIS A 30 -0.04 25.60 -3.06
N GLY A 31 0.56 25.73 -1.87
CA GLY A 31 -0.12 26.14 -0.63
C GLY A 31 -1.10 25.10 -0.09
N GLU A 32 -1.98 24.56 -0.94
CA GLU A 32 -2.94 23.50 -0.60
C GLU A 32 -3.04 22.47 -1.72
N LEU A 33 -3.16 21.18 -1.36
CA LEU A 33 -3.31 20.08 -2.33
C LEU A 33 -4.10 18.90 -1.75
N VAL A 34 -4.57 18.04 -2.66
CA VAL A 34 -5.15 16.73 -2.34
C VAL A 34 -4.09 15.66 -2.58
N ILE A 35 -3.93 14.72 -1.66
CA ILE A 35 -3.03 13.58 -1.84
C ILE A 35 -3.83 12.27 -1.97
N SER A 36 -3.46 11.41 -2.94
CA SER A 36 -3.93 10.04 -2.98
C SER A 36 -3.37 9.27 -1.78
N PHE A 37 -4.23 8.98 -0.81
CA PHE A 37 -3.81 8.50 0.51
C PHE A 37 -4.38 7.13 0.83
N SER A 38 -3.54 6.10 0.78
CA SER A 38 -3.90 4.72 1.11
C SER A 38 -3.57 4.32 2.57
N GLY A 39 -2.86 5.16 3.31
CA GLY A 39 -2.32 4.83 4.63
C GLY A 39 -1.12 3.88 4.59
N ARG A 40 -0.53 3.66 3.41
CA ARG A 40 0.67 2.86 3.20
C ARG A 40 1.92 3.72 3.27
N LEU A 41 3.08 3.06 3.24
CA LEU A 41 4.39 3.66 3.39
C LEU A 41 4.58 4.87 2.48
N GLU A 42 4.33 4.70 1.19
CA GLU A 42 4.53 5.73 0.17
C GLU A 42 3.68 6.98 0.46
N SER A 43 2.39 6.76 0.74
CA SER A 43 1.45 7.86 1.00
C SER A 43 1.68 8.53 2.36
N CYS A 44 2.07 7.78 3.39
CA CYS A 44 2.43 8.36 4.68
C CYS A 44 3.70 9.21 4.59
N TYR A 45 4.72 8.73 3.85
CA TYR A 45 5.95 9.47 3.64
C TYR A 45 5.70 10.77 2.84
N ALA A 46 4.94 10.69 1.76
CA ALA A 46 4.57 11.85 0.97
C ALA A 46 3.77 12.89 1.80
N MET A 47 2.81 12.42 2.60
CA MET A 47 2.06 13.27 3.51
C MET A 47 2.97 14.02 4.48
N GLU A 48 3.97 13.32 5.04
CA GLU A 48 4.92 13.92 5.99
C GLU A 48 5.80 14.99 5.31
N LEU A 49 6.25 14.75 4.07
CA LEU A 49 7.04 15.75 3.33
C LEU A 49 6.22 17.00 3.01
N CYS A 50 4.98 16.85 2.56
CA CYS A 50 4.09 17.98 2.30
C CYS A 50 3.86 18.81 3.57
N ARG A 51 3.63 18.15 4.70
CA ARG A 51 3.45 18.81 6.00
C ARG A 51 4.72 19.53 6.46
N ALA A 52 5.89 18.91 6.27
CA ALA A 52 7.18 19.54 6.57
C ALA A 52 7.42 20.80 5.72
N GLY A 53 6.89 20.84 4.49
CA GLY A 53 6.88 22.03 3.63
C GLY A 53 5.80 23.06 3.95
N GLY A 54 5.02 22.88 5.02
CA GLY A 54 3.94 23.78 5.40
C GLY A 54 2.71 23.75 4.49
N VAL A 55 2.59 22.74 3.63
CA VAL A 55 1.46 22.57 2.72
C VAL A 55 0.22 22.12 3.48
N ARG A 56 -0.91 22.74 3.22
CA ARG A 56 -2.20 22.23 3.68
C ARG A 56 -2.61 21.03 2.83
N VAL A 57 -2.70 19.86 3.45
CA VAL A 57 -2.96 18.61 2.73
C VAL A 57 -4.32 18.05 3.09
N ARG A 58 -5.06 17.60 2.07
CA ARG A 58 -6.31 16.85 2.20
C ARG A 58 -6.10 15.44 1.67
N ALA A 59 -6.62 14.44 2.37
CA ALA A 59 -6.42 13.03 2.03
C ALA A 59 -7.61 12.49 1.22
N LEU A 60 -7.36 11.95 0.03
CA LEU A 60 -8.34 11.25 -0.79
C LEU A 60 -8.01 9.76 -0.80
N THR A 61 -8.85 8.94 -0.20
CA THR A 61 -8.68 7.49 -0.14
C THR A 61 -9.67 6.81 -1.07
N LEU A 62 -9.16 5.98 -1.98
CA LEU A 62 -9.99 5.12 -2.82
C LEU A 62 -10.18 3.78 -2.11
N ASP A 63 -11.38 3.57 -1.58
CA ASP A 63 -11.79 2.32 -0.97
C ASP A 63 -12.30 1.37 -2.04
N ASN A 64 -11.43 0.47 -2.50
CA ASN A 64 -11.74 -0.57 -3.46
C ASN A 64 -11.58 -1.97 -2.83
N PRO A 65 -12.11 -3.04 -3.43
CA PRO A 65 -12.07 -4.39 -2.86
C PRO A 65 -10.66 -4.90 -2.52
N LEU A 66 -9.62 -4.41 -3.21
CA LEU A 66 -8.23 -4.83 -3.00
C LEU A 66 -7.51 -4.07 -1.88
N LEU A 67 -8.07 -2.97 -1.38
CA LEU A 67 -7.56 -2.28 -0.21
C LEU A 67 -8.04 -3.01 1.05
N SER A 68 -7.12 -3.57 1.83
CA SER A 68 -7.53 -4.28 3.04
C SER A 68 -8.20 -3.35 4.05
N ARG A 69 -9.18 -3.89 4.79
CA ARG A 69 -9.89 -3.12 5.84
C ARG A 69 -8.93 -2.59 6.89
N ARG A 70 -7.85 -3.32 7.15
CA ARG A 70 -6.79 -2.92 8.08
C ARG A 70 -6.01 -1.70 7.58
N GLU A 71 -5.72 -1.64 6.28
CA GLU A 71 -5.06 -0.48 5.67
C GLU A 71 -5.97 0.74 5.67
N LEU A 72 -7.25 0.57 5.32
CA LEU A 72 -8.23 1.65 5.41
C LEU A 72 -8.38 2.19 6.85
N ALA A 73 -8.45 1.30 7.85
CA ALA A 73 -8.51 1.70 9.25
C ALA A 73 -7.23 2.44 9.69
N ARG A 74 -6.07 2.04 9.18
CA ARG A 74 -4.79 2.71 9.43
C ARG A 74 -4.77 4.10 8.80
N ALA A 75 -5.24 4.23 7.55
CA ALA A 75 -5.35 5.52 6.88
C ALA A 75 -6.24 6.50 7.67
N ARG A 76 -7.38 6.04 8.15
CA ARG A 76 -8.28 6.84 9.00
C ARG A 76 -7.62 7.27 10.31
N ARG A 77 -6.93 6.35 10.98
CA ARG A 77 -6.19 6.63 12.22
C ARG A 77 -5.08 7.66 12.01
N TYR A 78 -4.35 7.55 10.91
CA TYR A 78 -3.31 8.52 10.55
C TYR A 78 -3.92 9.92 10.40
N CYS A 79 -4.96 10.04 9.58
CA CYS A 79 -5.61 11.33 9.33
C CYS A 79 -6.18 11.93 10.61
N LEU A 80 -6.86 11.13 11.44
CA LEU A 80 -7.41 11.57 12.73
C LEU A 80 -6.29 12.07 13.67
N HIS A 81 -5.20 11.31 13.80
CA HIS A 81 -4.08 11.69 14.67
C HIS A 81 -3.43 13.01 14.27
N HIS A 82 -3.37 13.27 12.97
CA HIS A 82 -2.76 14.49 12.44
C HIS A 82 -3.74 15.63 12.16
N GLY A 83 -5.03 15.47 12.48
CA GLY A 83 -6.06 16.48 12.23
C GLY A 83 -6.30 16.77 10.75
N LEU A 84 -6.11 15.77 9.87
CA LEU A 84 -6.24 15.90 8.42
C LEU A 84 -7.66 15.61 7.97
N GLU A 85 -8.18 16.43 7.06
CA GLU A 85 -9.43 16.11 6.36
C GLU A 85 -9.22 14.92 5.43
N GLN A 86 -10.03 13.86 5.61
CA GLN A 86 -10.00 12.68 4.76
C GLN A 86 -11.37 12.44 4.13
N ARG A 87 -11.40 12.24 2.82
CA ARG A 87 -12.56 11.71 2.09
C ARG A 87 -12.25 10.31 1.56
N VAL A 88 -13.18 9.41 1.79
CA VAL A 88 -13.09 8.02 1.35
C VAL A 88 -14.13 7.81 0.26
N ILE A 89 -13.67 7.47 -0.94
CA ILE A 89 -14.52 7.19 -2.10
C ILE A 89 -14.58 5.67 -2.27
N LYS A 90 -15.78 5.12 -2.14
CA LYS A 90 -16.00 3.70 -2.32
C LYS A 90 -16.25 3.37 -3.80
N THR A 91 -15.61 2.30 -4.26
CA THR A 91 -15.86 1.68 -5.57
C THR A 91 -15.89 0.17 -5.44
N GLU A 92 -16.68 -0.50 -6.27
CA GLU A 92 -16.71 -1.95 -6.37
C GLU A 92 -15.69 -2.47 -7.41
N GLU A 93 -15.01 -1.58 -8.11
CA GLU A 93 -14.00 -1.95 -9.10
C GLU A 93 -12.71 -2.42 -8.41
N MET A 94 -12.16 -3.53 -8.88
CA MET A 94 -10.86 -4.04 -8.42
C MET A 94 -9.74 -3.23 -9.07
N LEU A 95 -9.27 -2.20 -8.39
CA LEU A 95 -8.24 -1.31 -8.88
C LEU A 95 -6.88 -1.71 -8.32
N PHE A 96 -6.01 -2.16 -9.19
CA PHE A 96 -4.65 -2.55 -8.86
C PHE A 96 -3.73 -1.32 -8.84
N CYS A 97 -2.78 -1.28 -7.92
CA CYS A 97 -1.78 -0.21 -7.91
C CYS A 97 -0.78 -0.31 -9.05
N ASP A 98 -0.47 -1.53 -9.48
CA ASP A 98 0.47 -1.77 -10.57
C ASP A 98 -0.30 -1.82 -11.89
N ALA A 99 -0.08 -0.82 -12.73
CA ALA A 99 -0.74 -0.71 -14.02
C ALA A 99 -0.48 -1.93 -14.93
N ASN A 100 0.66 -2.62 -14.76
CA ASN A 100 0.98 -3.83 -15.52
C ASN A 100 0.12 -5.04 -15.11
N GLN A 101 -0.47 -5.02 -13.92
CA GLN A 101 -1.28 -6.12 -13.40
C GLN A 101 -2.78 -5.94 -13.68
N LEU A 102 -3.19 -4.78 -14.18
CA LEU A 102 -4.59 -4.53 -14.48
C LEU A 102 -5.07 -5.39 -15.66
N PRO A 103 -6.28 -5.98 -15.60
CA PRO A 103 -6.84 -6.71 -16.72
C PRO A 103 -7.08 -5.79 -17.94
N PRO A 104 -7.14 -6.34 -19.16
CA PRO A 104 -7.55 -5.58 -20.34
C PRO A 104 -8.91 -4.92 -20.09
N GLY A 105 -9.05 -3.63 -20.46
CA GLY A 105 -10.29 -2.88 -20.28
C GLY A 105 -10.56 -2.37 -18.87
N ALA A 106 -9.64 -2.57 -17.93
CA ALA A 106 -9.74 -1.98 -16.61
C ALA A 106 -9.78 -0.45 -16.70
N ARG A 107 -10.61 0.15 -15.87
CA ARG A 107 -10.71 1.61 -15.76
C ARG A 107 -9.42 2.20 -15.20
N ASP A 108 -9.09 3.39 -15.68
CA ASP A 108 -7.93 4.13 -15.18
C ASP A 108 -8.14 4.56 -13.71
N PRO A 109 -7.31 4.08 -12.76
CA PRO A 109 -7.47 4.40 -11.34
C PRO A 109 -7.18 5.88 -11.03
N LEU A 110 -6.33 6.54 -11.80
CA LEU A 110 -6.04 7.96 -11.57
C LEU A 110 -7.15 8.84 -12.12
N GLN A 111 -7.74 8.48 -13.23
CA GLN A 111 -8.94 9.14 -13.74
C GLN A 111 -10.06 9.06 -12.71
N LEU A 112 -10.28 7.90 -12.08
CA LEU A 112 -11.26 7.74 -11.00
C LEU A 112 -11.00 8.65 -9.81
N LEU A 113 -9.73 8.75 -9.38
CA LEU A 113 -9.33 9.63 -8.29
C LEU A 113 -9.53 11.11 -8.66
N ASP A 114 -9.17 11.50 -9.88
CA ASP A 114 -9.33 12.87 -10.36
C ASP A 114 -10.80 13.27 -10.49
N GLU A 115 -11.63 12.39 -11.05
CA GLU A 115 -13.09 12.57 -11.09
C GLU A 115 -13.69 12.67 -9.68
N ALA A 116 -13.25 11.83 -8.74
CA ALA A 116 -13.72 11.86 -7.37
C ALA A 116 -13.35 13.17 -6.66
N ARG A 117 -12.13 13.68 -6.90
CA ARG A 117 -11.67 14.99 -6.44
C ARG A 117 -12.51 16.10 -7.07
N GLY A 118 -12.71 16.07 -8.39
CA GLY A 118 -13.44 17.07 -9.14
C GLY A 118 -14.92 17.21 -8.74
N ARG A 119 -15.54 16.15 -8.24
CA ARG A 119 -16.92 16.17 -7.70
C ARG A 119 -17.05 16.90 -6.36
N GLN A 120 -15.92 17.20 -5.70
CA GLN A 120 -15.92 17.93 -4.43
C GLN A 120 -15.66 19.40 -4.74
N ALA A 121 -16.69 20.25 -4.58
CA ALA A 121 -16.64 21.67 -4.97
C ALA A 121 -15.44 22.43 -4.40
N ASP A 122 -15.06 22.11 -3.16
CA ASP A 122 -13.94 22.72 -2.44
C ASP A 122 -12.57 22.07 -2.72
N TRP A 123 -12.54 20.97 -3.49
CA TRP A 123 -11.31 20.26 -3.88
C TRP A 123 -11.05 20.31 -5.40
N ALA A 124 -12.05 20.64 -6.19
CA ALA A 124 -12.01 20.55 -7.65
C ALA A 124 -10.85 21.35 -8.29
N ALA A 125 -10.49 22.49 -7.70
CA ALA A 125 -9.38 23.32 -8.18
C ALA A 125 -8.01 22.91 -7.62
N LEU A 126 -7.95 22.04 -6.60
CA LEU A 126 -6.70 21.66 -5.97
C LEU A 126 -5.96 20.61 -6.80
N PRO A 127 -4.62 20.66 -6.89
CA PRO A 127 -3.86 19.62 -7.55
C PRO A 127 -3.94 18.29 -6.77
N LEU A 128 -3.91 17.17 -7.49
CA LEU A 128 -3.90 15.82 -6.93
C LEU A 128 -2.47 15.27 -6.96
N LEU A 129 -1.85 15.12 -5.80
CA LEU A 129 -0.54 14.51 -5.66
C LEU A 129 -0.65 12.98 -5.55
N ILE A 130 0.10 12.29 -6.41
CA ILE A 130 0.22 10.83 -6.42
C ILE A 130 1.59 10.45 -5.86
N PRO A 131 1.66 9.73 -4.72
CA PRO A 131 2.91 9.29 -4.13
C PRO A 131 3.38 7.97 -4.77
N ALA A 132 3.80 8.05 -6.03
CA ALA A 132 4.25 6.89 -6.80
C ALA A 132 5.73 6.98 -7.15
N SER A 133 6.37 5.83 -7.31
CA SER A 133 7.74 5.70 -7.77
C SER A 133 7.87 5.97 -9.26
N LEU A 134 9.13 6.13 -9.72
CA LEU A 134 9.42 6.27 -11.14
C LEU A 134 8.92 5.06 -11.95
N GLU A 135 9.09 3.86 -11.39
CA GLU A 135 8.66 2.62 -12.03
C GLU A 135 7.13 2.56 -12.18
N GLU A 136 6.39 2.97 -11.14
CA GLU A 136 4.92 3.02 -11.19
C GLU A 136 4.41 4.06 -12.19
N MET A 137 5.05 5.23 -12.25
CA MET A 137 4.71 6.26 -13.25
C MET A 137 4.96 5.75 -14.67
N GLN A 138 6.11 5.12 -14.93
CA GLN A 138 6.44 4.58 -16.26
C GLN A 138 5.45 3.50 -16.69
N ALA A 139 5.09 2.59 -15.78
CA ALA A 139 4.09 1.55 -16.03
C ALA A 139 2.71 2.17 -16.35
N TYR A 140 2.32 3.21 -15.61
CA TYR A 140 1.08 3.92 -15.87
C TYR A 140 1.06 4.59 -17.25
N LEU A 141 2.10 5.37 -17.57
CA LEU A 141 2.20 6.08 -18.86
C LEU A 141 2.20 5.12 -20.05
N GLY A 142 2.86 3.97 -19.91
CA GLY A 142 2.87 2.93 -20.94
C GLY A 142 1.50 2.31 -21.21
N ARG A 143 0.60 2.33 -20.23
CA ARG A 143 -0.71 1.70 -20.32
C ARG A 143 -1.86 2.68 -20.63
N PHE A 144 -1.89 3.79 -19.92
CA PHE A 144 -3.01 4.74 -19.97
C PHE A 144 -2.68 6.03 -20.72
N GLY A 145 -1.40 6.28 -21.02
CA GLY A 145 -0.95 7.50 -21.68
C GLY A 145 -0.79 8.67 -20.70
N PRO A 146 -1.00 9.92 -21.15
CA PRO A 146 -0.69 11.10 -20.33
C PRO A 146 -1.55 11.18 -19.08
N LEU A 147 -0.97 11.82 -18.06
CA LEU A 147 -1.64 12.03 -16.77
C LEU A 147 -2.89 12.92 -16.89
N PRO A 148 -3.91 12.72 -16.04
CA PRO A 148 -5.01 13.67 -15.91
C PRO A 148 -4.51 15.06 -15.50
N GLY A 149 -5.13 16.12 -16.04
CA GLY A 149 -4.59 17.47 -16.13
C GLY A 149 -4.18 18.22 -14.85
N HIS A 150 -4.60 17.79 -13.66
CA HIS A 150 -4.22 18.41 -12.37
C HIS A 150 -3.45 17.46 -11.45
N THR A 151 -2.76 16.48 -12.03
CA THR A 151 -2.04 15.44 -11.28
C THR A 151 -0.56 15.76 -11.17
N LEU A 152 0.00 15.67 -9.96
CA LEU A 152 1.40 15.88 -9.65
C LEU A 152 2.07 14.56 -9.27
N TRP A 153 3.25 14.31 -9.80
CA TRP A 153 4.06 13.12 -9.53
C TRP A 153 5.48 13.47 -9.04
N PRO A 154 5.63 14.30 -8.02
CA PRO A 154 6.93 14.87 -7.67
C PRO A 154 7.96 13.79 -7.31
N PHE A 155 7.56 12.67 -6.74
CA PHE A 155 8.46 11.58 -6.38
C PHE A 155 9.04 10.89 -7.60
N ALA A 156 8.21 10.56 -8.57
CA ALA A 156 8.64 9.94 -9.82
C ALA A 156 9.50 10.90 -10.65
N GLU A 157 9.16 12.18 -10.69
CA GLU A 157 9.93 13.24 -11.36
C GLU A 157 11.33 13.43 -10.75
N GLN A 158 11.47 13.20 -9.42
CA GLN A 158 12.76 13.18 -8.74
C GLN A 158 13.48 11.81 -8.84
N GLY A 159 12.94 10.87 -9.63
CA GLY A 159 13.53 9.55 -9.82
C GLY A 159 13.51 8.68 -8.56
N MET A 160 12.51 8.85 -7.69
CA MET A 160 12.38 8.05 -6.48
C MET A 160 11.92 6.64 -6.80
N SER A 161 12.68 5.66 -6.36
CA SER A 161 12.35 4.24 -6.42
C SER A 161 11.59 3.78 -5.17
N HIS A 162 11.02 2.58 -5.19
CA HIS A 162 10.46 1.95 -3.98
C HIS A 162 11.47 1.81 -2.82
N ARG A 163 12.76 1.68 -3.15
CA ARG A 163 13.83 1.65 -2.15
C ARG A 163 13.98 3.02 -1.47
N ASP A 164 13.93 4.10 -2.26
CA ASP A 164 14.04 5.46 -1.75
C ASP A 164 12.87 5.79 -0.82
N PHE A 165 11.64 5.41 -1.18
CA PHE A 165 10.48 5.59 -0.30
C PHE A 165 10.68 4.89 1.04
N ARG A 166 11.14 3.64 1.02
CA ARG A 166 11.41 2.87 2.22
C ARG A 166 12.47 3.51 3.09
N TYR A 167 13.57 3.97 2.46
CA TYR A 167 14.66 4.65 3.14
C TYR A 167 14.18 5.94 3.83
N GLY A 168 13.48 6.80 3.10
CA GLY A 168 12.94 8.06 3.62
C GLY A 168 11.91 7.85 4.75
N PHE A 169 11.06 6.85 4.61
CA PHE A 169 10.06 6.49 5.60
C PHE A 169 10.71 6.11 6.94
N HIS A 170 11.69 5.22 6.93
CA HIS A 170 12.44 4.82 8.13
C HIS A 170 13.28 5.97 8.69
N ARG A 171 13.91 6.76 7.83
CA ARG A 171 14.71 7.90 8.24
C ARG A 171 13.92 8.96 8.99
N ARG A 172 12.62 9.10 8.67
CA ARG A 172 11.68 10.00 9.36
C ARG A 172 10.91 9.33 10.50
N GLU A 173 11.33 8.14 10.92
CA GLU A 173 10.76 7.40 12.06
C GLU A 173 9.24 7.20 11.94
N LEU A 174 8.76 6.95 10.69
CA LEU A 174 7.34 6.77 10.41
C LEU A 174 6.84 5.34 10.63
N ASP A 175 7.68 4.44 11.14
CA ASP A 175 7.39 3.00 11.30
C ASP A 175 6.12 2.69 12.09
N ARG A 176 5.74 3.57 12.99
CA ARG A 176 4.46 3.46 13.73
C ARG A 176 3.22 3.52 12.83
N TRP A 177 3.34 4.11 11.64
CA TRP A 177 2.22 4.29 10.70
C TRP A 177 2.17 3.23 9.61
N GLY A 178 3.27 2.61 9.29
CA GLY A 178 3.38 1.71 8.18
C GLY A 178 4.32 0.57 8.41
N LYS A 179 3.97 -0.42 9.20
CA LYS A 179 4.54 -1.73 8.93
C LYS A 179 4.07 -2.12 7.54
N THR A 180 5.01 -2.43 6.66
CA THR A 180 4.75 -2.82 5.28
C THR A 180 4.04 -4.17 5.25
N SER A 181 2.78 -4.20 5.52
CA SER A 181 1.97 -5.39 5.37
C SER A 181 1.65 -5.58 3.88
N GLY A 182 2.66 -5.99 3.15
CA GLY A 182 2.52 -6.73 1.91
C GLY A 182 1.68 -6.21 0.75
N GLY A 183 1.29 -4.94 0.69
CA GLY A 183 0.60 -4.40 -0.47
C GLY A 183 -0.87 -4.78 -0.61
N TYR A 184 -1.48 -4.39 -1.75
CA TYR A 184 -2.85 -4.74 -2.08
C TYR A 184 -3.11 -6.24 -2.07
N LEU A 185 -4.34 -6.64 -1.77
CA LEU A 185 -4.75 -8.04 -1.62
C LEU A 185 -4.60 -8.87 -2.90
N ASN A 186 -4.54 -8.25 -4.09
CA ASN A 186 -4.24 -8.96 -5.33
C ASN A 186 -2.91 -9.74 -5.27
N ARG A 187 -1.92 -9.26 -4.51
CA ARG A 187 -0.64 -9.97 -4.33
C ARG A 187 -0.74 -11.28 -3.54
N ARG A 188 -1.93 -11.61 -3.06
CA ARG A 188 -2.25 -12.86 -2.39
C ARG A 188 -2.72 -13.95 -3.35
N PHE A 189 -2.86 -13.63 -4.63
CA PHE A 189 -3.32 -14.53 -5.68
C PHE A 189 -2.19 -14.80 -6.67
N GLN A 190 -2.18 -15.99 -7.23
CA GLN A 190 -1.20 -16.36 -8.27
C GLN A 190 -1.67 -15.92 -9.66
N ASP A 191 -2.95 -16.08 -9.94
CA ASP A 191 -3.59 -15.67 -11.18
C ASP A 191 -4.56 -14.52 -10.93
N LEU A 192 -4.22 -13.36 -11.48
CA LEU A 192 -5.00 -12.14 -11.31
C LEU A 192 -6.23 -12.11 -12.21
N SER A 193 -6.25 -12.91 -13.28
CA SER A 193 -7.38 -12.95 -14.24
C SER A 193 -8.63 -13.61 -13.69
N GLN A 194 -8.48 -14.39 -12.61
CA GLN A 194 -9.56 -15.18 -12.02
C GLN A 194 -9.96 -14.72 -10.61
N ILE A 195 -9.48 -13.56 -10.17
CA ILE A 195 -9.81 -13.05 -8.83
C ILE A 195 -11.29 -12.69 -8.76
N GLN A 196 -11.97 -13.25 -7.78
CA GLN A 196 -13.37 -12.94 -7.47
C GLN A 196 -13.50 -12.16 -6.16
N GLY A 197 -14.49 -11.27 -6.07
CA GLY A 197 -14.69 -10.40 -4.90
C GLY A 197 -14.80 -11.15 -3.58
N HIS A 198 -15.50 -12.32 -3.56
CA HIS A 198 -15.63 -13.13 -2.35
C HIS A 198 -14.28 -13.72 -1.89
N GLN A 199 -13.40 -14.11 -2.81
CA GLN A 199 -12.07 -14.62 -2.49
C GLN A 199 -11.19 -13.54 -1.85
N VAL A 200 -11.29 -12.31 -2.35
CA VAL A 200 -10.61 -11.14 -1.76
C VAL A 200 -11.11 -10.89 -0.35
N GLN A 201 -12.42 -10.95 -0.13
CA GLN A 201 -13.01 -10.81 1.21
C GLN A 201 -12.55 -11.93 2.16
N MET A 202 -12.48 -13.18 1.68
CA MET A 202 -11.95 -14.29 2.48
C MET A 202 -10.53 -14.03 2.96
N ILE A 203 -9.66 -13.55 2.08
CA ILE A 203 -8.28 -13.20 2.42
C ILE A 203 -8.22 -12.05 3.41
N ASP A 204 -8.97 -10.97 3.18
CA ASP A 204 -9.00 -9.82 4.08
C ASP A 204 -9.46 -10.20 5.49
N MET A 205 -10.54 -11.00 5.59
CA MET A 205 -11.05 -11.53 6.86
C MET A 205 -10.04 -12.48 7.53
N ALA A 206 -9.37 -13.34 6.76
CA ALA A 206 -8.36 -14.26 7.28
C ALA A 206 -7.14 -13.51 7.84
N GLU A 207 -6.63 -12.49 7.14
CA GLU A 207 -5.53 -11.66 7.63
C GLU A 207 -5.96 -10.82 8.86
N GLN A 208 -7.21 -10.33 8.90
CA GLN A 208 -7.74 -9.64 10.07
C GLN A 208 -7.81 -10.58 11.29
N LEU A 209 -8.36 -11.78 11.11
CA LEU A 209 -8.46 -12.76 12.17
C LEU A 209 -7.09 -13.15 12.74
N LEU A 210 -6.11 -13.38 11.88
CA LEU A 210 -4.75 -13.66 12.31
C LEU A 210 -4.12 -12.47 13.08
N ALA A 211 -4.43 -11.24 12.68
CA ALA A 211 -3.98 -10.06 13.41
C ALA A 211 -4.62 -9.97 14.81
N ASP A 212 -5.91 -10.28 14.93
CA ASP A 212 -6.61 -10.32 16.21
C ASP A 212 -6.06 -11.42 17.14
N MET A 213 -5.47 -12.47 16.56
CA MET A 213 -4.72 -13.50 17.27
C MET A 213 -3.27 -13.12 17.63
N GLY A 214 -2.81 -11.93 17.27
CA GLY A 214 -1.46 -11.42 17.54
C GLY A 214 -0.47 -11.58 16.37
N PHE A 215 -0.93 -12.03 15.19
CA PHE A 215 -0.11 -12.18 13.99
C PHE A 215 -0.34 -10.98 13.03
N ASP A 216 -0.03 -9.79 13.47
CA ASP A 216 -0.33 -8.53 12.78
C ASP A 216 0.40 -8.34 11.44
N GLU A 217 1.47 -9.12 11.18
CA GLU A 217 2.21 -9.13 9.92
C GLU A 217 1.92 -10.38 9.07
N ALA A 218 0.96 -11.21 9.47
CA ALA A 218 0.59 -12.40 8.70
C ALA A 218 0.03 -12.03 7.33
N GLN A 219 0.36 -12.85 6.34
CA GLN A 219 -0.17 -12.79 4.99
C GLN A 219 -0.78 -14.14 4.64
N VAL A 220 -1.99 -14.11 4.05
CA VAL A 220 -2.70 -15.32 3.62
C VAL A 220 -2.80 -15.34 2.09
N PHE A 221 -2.16 -16.32 1.46
CA PHE A 221 -2.19 -16.50 0.02
C PHE A 221 -3.27 -17.52 -0.36
N PHE A 222 -4.06 -17.15 -1.34
CA PHE A 222 -5.13 -17.97 -1.87
C PHE A 222 -4.62 -18.89 -2.99
N HIS A 223 -4.88 -20.18 -2.88
CA HIS A 223 -4.59 -21.15 -3.93
C HIS A 223 -5.87 -21.93 -4.21
N PRO A 224 -6.45 -21.79 -5.42
CA PRO A 224 -7.59 -22.61 -5.81
C PRO A 224 -7.15 -24.07 -5.93
N LEU A 225 -7.95 -24.97 -5.40
CA LEU A 225 -7.81 -26.41 -5.59
C LEU A 225 -8.76 -26.79 -6.73
N GLY A 226 -8.25 -27.44 -7.75
CA GLY A 226 -9.04 -27.79 -8.94
C GLY A 226 -10.20 -28.74 -8.63
N GLY A 227 -11.22 -28.76 -9.50
CA GLY A 227 -12.42 -29.62 -9.38
C GLY A 227 -13.41 -29.10 -8.35
N GLU A 228 -14.04 -30.03 -7.61
CA GLU A 228 -14.97 -29.73 -6.49
C GLU A 228 -14.26 -29.28 -5.21
N HIS A 229 -12.94 -29.23 -5.22
CA HIS A 229 -12.14 -28.80 -4.08
C HIS A 229 -12.12 -27.26 -4.02
N GLY A 230 -12.26 -26.71 -2.82
CA GLY A 230 -12.36 -25.26 -2.58
C GLY A 230 -11.02 -24.53 -2.66
N ALA A 231 -10.45 -24.14 -1.53
CA ALA A 231 -9.23 -23.32 -1.49
C ALA A 231 -8.25 -23.78 -0.40
N LEU A 232 -6.96 -23.56 -0.69
CA LEU A 232 -5.88 -23.69 0.28
C LEU A 232 -5.44 -22.30 0.72
N ALA A 233 -5.41 -22.08 2.03
CA ALA A 233 -4.76 -20.93 2.66
C ALA A 233 -3.29 -21.24 2.94
N ARG A 234 -2.37 -20.52 2.28
CA ARG A 234 -0.95 -20.56 2.61
C ARG A 234 -0.57 -19.35 3.43
N ILE A 235 -0.32 -19.55 4.72
CA ILE A 235 0.01 -18.50 5.67
C ILE A 235 1.51 -18.22 5.63
N ARG A 236 1.88 -16.96 5.46
CA ARG A 236 3.26 -16.50 5.62
C ARG A 236 3.35 -15.67 6.89
N LEU A 237 4.22 -16.09 7.80
CA LEU A 237 4.57 -15.36 9.01
C LEU A 237 6.00 -14.81 8.93
N PRO A 238 6.28 -13.63 9.49
CA PRO A 238 7.64 -13.17 9.67
C PRO A 238 8.41 -14.12 10.60
N ALA A 239 9.73 -14.14 10.48
CA ALA A 239 10.57 -15.11 11.19
C ALA A 239 10.35 -15.12 12.72
N HIS A 240 10.17 -13.94 13.30
CA HIS A 240 9.96 -13.79 14.75
C HIS A 240 8.59 -14.29 15.25
N GLN A 241 7.61 -14.48 14.37
CA GLN A 241 6.26 -14.98 14.73
C GLN A 241 6.08 -16.47 14.43
N ARG A 242 7.00 -17.13 13.73
CA ARG A 242 6.81 -18.52 13.29
C ARG A 242 6.70 -19.51 14.44
N ALA A 243 7.59 -19.43 15.42
CA ALA A 243 7.52 -20.30 16.58
C ALA A 243 6.15 -20.19 17.27
N HIS A 244 5.71 -18.97 17.53
CA HIS A 244 4.39 -18.71 18.09
C HIS A 244 3.26 -19.21 17.16
N GLY A 245 3.42 -19.13 15.84
CA GLY A 245 2.47 -19.68 14.88
C GLY A 245 2.35 -21.21 14.97
N PHE A 246 3.46 -21.92 15.19
CA PHE A 246 3.44 -23.36 15.44
C PHE A 246 2.75 -23.70 16.78
N ASP A 247 3.02 -22.95 17.83
CA ASP A 247 2.37 -23.15 19.13
C ASP A 247 0.83 -22.98 19.05
N ARG A 248 0.39 -22.08 18.18
CA ARG A 248 -1.03 -21.74 17.97
C ARG A 248 -1.66 -22.43 16.75
N GLN A 249 -0.99 -23.45 16.16
CA GLN A 249 -1.41 -24.07 14.89
C GLN A 249 -2.86 -24.60 14.90
N GLN A 250 -3.30 -25.16 16.00
CA GLN A 250 -4.67 -25.68 16.12
C GLN A 250 -5.73 -24.58 16.09
N ASP A 251 -5.47 -23.45 16.75
CA ASP A 251 -6.38 -22.32 16.77
C ASP A 251 -6.45 -21.67 15.40
N ILE A 252 -5.29 -21.47 14.75
CA ILE A 252 -5.18 -20.95 13.38
C ILE A 252 -5.93 -21.84 12.40
N TYR A 253 -5.72 -23.16 12.49
CA TYR A 253 -6.39 -24.13 11.62
C TYR A 253 -7.90 -24.06 11.75
N ARG A 254 -8.44 -24.11 13.00
CA ARG A 254 -9.88 -24.04 13.26
C ARG A 254 -10.50 -22.75 12.73
N ALA A 255 -9.82 -21.63 12.97
CA ALA A 255 -10.28 -20.31 12.56
C ALA A 255 -10.41 -20.20 11.03
N LEU A 256 -9.39 -20.61 10.28
CA LEU A 256 -9.38 -20.52 8.81
C LEU A 256 -10.29 -21.59 8.16
N LYS A 257 -10.42 -22.77 8.76
CA LYS A 257 -11.42 -23.77 8.31
C LYS A 257 -12.84 -23.22 8.40
N GLY A 258 -13.14 -22.43 9.42
CA GLY A 258 -14.43 -21.72 9.54
C GLY A 258 -14.69 -20.69 8.44
N MET A 259 -13.66 -20.29 7.68
CA MET A 259 -13.74 -19.36 6.54
C MET A 259 -13.79 -20.07 5.18
N ALA A 260 -14.18 -21.34 5.13
CA ALA A 260 -14.29 -22.15 3.92
C ALA A 260 -12.94 -22.43 3.18
N PHE A 261 -11.80 -22.39 3.88
CA PHE A 261 -10.58 -22.99 3.36
C PHE A 261 -10.56 -24.50 3.63
N ASP A 262 -10.32 -25.31 2.59
CA ASP A 262 -10.25 -26.77 2.76
C ASP A 262 -8.92 -27.20 3.35
N HIS A 263 -7.85 -26.51 3.02
CA HIS A 263 -6.53 -26.75 3.57
C HIS A 263 -5.89 -25.46 4.07
N VAL A 264 -5.14 -25.60 5.17
CA VAL A 264 -4.38 -24.51 5.79
C VAL A 264 -2.94 -24.97 5.94
N THR A 265 -2.01 -24.18 5.41
CA THR A 265 -0.58 -24.49 5.43
C THR A 265 0.23 -23.29 5.91
N LEU A 266 1.37 -23.56 6.57
CA LEU A 266 2.34 -22.54 6.93
C LEU A 266 3.48 -22.54 5.91
N ASP A 267 3.78 -21.37 5.34
CA ASP A 267 4.91 -21.18 4.41
C ASP A 267 6.23 -21.23 5.19
N LEU A 268 7.07 -22.21 4.91
CA LEU A 268 8.39 -22.34 5.50
C LEU A 268 9.43 -21.41 4.86
N ALA A 269 9.15 -20.90 3.66
CA ALA A 269 10.07 -20.00 2.97
C ALA A 269 10.24 -18.69 3.77
N GLN A 270 11.48 -18.23 3.88
CA GLN A 270 11.72 -16.88 4.35
C GLN A 270 11.27 -15.90 3.25
N PRO A 271 10.57 -14.78 3.58
CA PRO A 271 10.44 -13.72 2.62
C PRO A 271 11.86 -13.39 2.16
N ARG A 272 12.11 -13.44 0.86
CA ARG A 272 13.40 -13.03 0.32
C ARG A 272 13.65 -11.63 0.87
N ARG A 273 14.63 -11.49 1.75
CA ARG A 273 15.23 -10.18 1.97
C ARG A 273 15.66 -9.78 0.56
N HIS A 274 15.11 -8.70 0.04
CA HIS A 274 15.69 -8.10 -1.15
C HIS A 274 17.12 -7.78 -0.73
N GLU A 275 18.03 -8.68 -1.10
CA GLU A 275 19.44 -8.44 -0.96
C GLU A 275 19.70 -7.10 -1.63
N ILE A 276 20.16 -6.18 -0.84
CA ILE A 276 20.73 -4.93 -1.31
C ILE A 276 22.01 -5.36 -2.01
N LYS A 277 21.91 -5.77 -3.30
CA LYS A 277 23.10 -5.86 -4.13
C LYS A 277 23.60 -4.44 -4.28
N GLY A 278 24.82 -4.28 -3.81
CA GLY A 278 25.57 -3.04 -3.75
C GLY A 278 25.79 -2.39 -5.11
#